data_1009deb395e15122392b63019de0bafd
#
_entry.id   1009deb395e15122392b63019de0bafd
#
_cell.length_a   1.000
_cell.length_b   1.000
_cell.length_c   1.000
_cell.angle_alpha   90.00
_cell.angle_beta   90.00
_cell.angle_gamma   90.00
#
_symmetry.space_group_name_H-M   'P 1'
#
loop_
_entity.id
_entity.type
_entity.pdbx_description
1 polymer ?
#
loop_
_entity_poly.entity_id
_entity_poly.type
_entity_poly.pdbx_seq_one_letter_code
_entity_poly.pdbx_strand_id
1 'polypeptide(L)'
;MIDADQAIATRTLKRWLFDDNKMLQPSAEQIHVLAVASEKLKWESSPLGPHIYDSESQYFWLEKEDTAATGLLPKRLMLYCRPNFHKQIEFLRERVLKDGHLGWVLGPPGTGKSATAMAFALTVDRSEWEVIWIHVAMEDDWQCVRLIGDERTSRIVTDVTELKEVLNDNDDFKHRIVLIDGWTAADDFKKLSKVCKTLFSKEDVIMKRRLAFICSIASRRKVKDDRDVIDRAMECPVFSWTLDEYIDAIKDDTFFRNVEPYLGDPLSDRSAMVEAKYYYAGGSCRYMFCYNSTEVMIKLRRAVCALNNAEDTATIGMYLQLCINRLFAMFRVSDVKEVTPLISRYAAMVIAEKCGPNTIRNFMSTIRQSSNPALNGWMVEVTFFPCIQHGGLAIFDADGNKLETWSQSLVVESDEIPQLPDGPVWIKPSKWNQGGYDAIMVCKKTAFVRMVQVTSADKHSFHIGSFHSWLKKLQQSIQSFEIKTLEITFVVAREKLKSFELTDVTGQGLLEAFKWLPAMFLMKAPTVSGMCATKEQMNTDAVVEIQSSRVN
;
A
#
# COMPACT_ATOMS: atom_id res chain seq x y z
N MET A 1 2.98 8.05 -23.43
CA MET A 1 1.92 9.06 -23.64
C MET A 1 1.62 9.04 -25.12
N ILE A 2 0.53 8.43 -25.51
CA ILE A 2 -0.04 8.58 -26.86
C ILE A 2 -0.74 9.92 -26.83
N ASP A 3 -0.46 10.73 -27.79
CA ASP A 3 -0.96 12.10 -27.89
C ASP A 3 -2.50 12.09 -27.88
N ALA A 4 -3.13 12.87 -27.01
CA ALA A 4 -4.59 12.97 -26.91
C ALA A 4 -5.24 13.32 -28.26
N ASP A 5 -4.51 14.04 -29.10
CA ASP A 5 -4.91 14.39 -30.47
C ASP A 5 -5.00 13.16 -31.39
N GLN A 6 -4.19 12.13 -31.18
CA GLN A 6 -4.23 10.88 -31.95
C GLN A 6 -5.45 10.02 -31.60
N ALA A 7 -5.87 9.99 -30.34
CA ALA A 7 -7.07 9.30 -29.89
C ALA A 7 -8.35 9.98 -30.41
N ILE A 8 -8.37 11.32 -30.42
CA ILE A 8 -9.46 12.12 -30.98
C ILE A 8 -9.55 11.93 -32.50
N ALA A 9 -8.42 11.92 -33.20
CA ALA A 9 -8.35 11.67 -34.64
C ALA A 9 -8.87 10.28 -35.01
N THR A 10 -8.53 9.25 -34.24
CA THR A 10 -9.00 7.86 -34.48
C THR A 10 -10.51 7.73 -34.27
N ARG A 11 -11.09 8.36 -33.22
CA ARG A 11 -12.53 8.40 -32.99
C ARG A 11 -13.29 9.15 -34.09
N THR A 12 -12.75 10.26 -34.54
CA THR A 12 -13.34 11.07 -35.63
C THR A 12 -13.31 10.32 -36.95
N LEU A 13 -12.23 9.60 -37.24
CA LEU A 13 -12.11 8.78 -38.45
C LEU A 13 -13.03 7.56 -38.45
N LYS A 14 -13.16 6.85 -37.33
CA LYS A 14 -14.15 5.73 -37.21
C LYS A 14 -15.58 6.22 -37.45
N ARG A 15 -15.96 7.36 -36.92
CA ARG A 15 -17.28 7.97 -37.12
C ARG A 15 -17.50 8.34 -38.59
N TRP A 16 -16.45 8.73 -39.28
CA TRP A 16 -16.49 9.11 -40.70
C TRP A 16 -16.59 7.92 -41.65
N LEU A 17 -15.93 6.80 -41.33
CA LEU A 17 -15.94 5.58 -42.14
C LEU A 17 -17.29 4.84 -42.10
N PHE A 18 -18.08 5.03 -41.06
CA PHE A 18 -19.39 4.38 -40.88
C PHE A 18 -20.58 5.30 -41.16
N ASP A 19 -20.35 6.53 -41.66
CA ASP A 19 -21.42 7.45 -42.06
C ASP A 19 -21.65 7.28 -43.57
N ASP A 20 -22.63 6.42 -43.94
CA ASP A 20 -22.91 5.94 -45.28
C ASP A 20 -23.22 7.01 -46.35
N ASN A 21 -23.12 8.30 -46.04
CA ASN A 21 -23.58 9.35 -46.89
C ASN A 21 -22.54 10.37 -47.43
N LYS A 22 -21.22 10.15 -47.21
CA LYS A 22 -20.19 11.07 -47.74
C LYS A 22 -18.97 10.32 -48.28
N MET A 23 -18.99 10.04 -49.59
CA MET A 23 -17.78 9.65 -50.34
C MET A 23 -16.83 10.86 -50.50
N LEU A 24 -15.97 11.10 -49.54
CA LEU A 24 -14.79 11.95 -49.72
C LEU A 24 -13.55 11.05 -49.62
N GLN A 25 -12.64 11.17 -50.59
CA GLN A 25 -11.37 10.42 -50.53
C GLN A 25 -10.52 10.95 -49.37
N PRO A 26 -10.02 10.08 -48.49
CA PRO A 26 -9.20 10.52 -47.37
C PRO A 26 -7.86 11.08 -47.84
N SER A 27 -7.33 12.10 -47.12
CA SER A 27 -6.00 12.65 -47.39
C SER A 27 -4.88 11.64 -47.06
N ALA A 28 -3.66 11.86 -47.57
CA ALA A 28 -2.52 10.99 -47.30
C ALA A 28 -2.23 10.84 -45.80
N GLU A 29 -2.40 11.92 -45.01
CA GLU A 29 -2.30 11.91 -43.54
C GLU A 29 -3.40 11.04 -42.90
N GLN A 30 -4.63 11.14 -43.39
CA GLN A 30 -5.76 10.32 -42.94
C GLN A 30 -5.55 8.85 -43.25
N ILE A 31 -4.98 8.53 -44.43
CA ILE A 31 -4.60 7.17 -44.81
C ILE A 31 -3.49 6.64 -43.88
N HIS A 32 -2.53 7.46 -43.51
CA HIS A 32 -1.47 7.07 -42.58
C HIS A 32 -2.03 6.77 -41.18
N VAL A 33 -2.91 7.61 -40.66
CA VAL A 33 -3.60 7.38 -39.38
C VAL A 33 -4.47 6.12 -39.42
N LEU A 34 -5.14 5.85 -40.56
CA LEU A 34 -5.90 4.62 -40.78
C LEU A 34 -4.99 3.38 -40.80
N ALA A 35 -3.83 3.48 -41.46
CA ALA A 35 -2.88 2.37 -41.53
C ALA A 35 -2.33 2.04 -40.11
N VAL A 36 -1.96 3.07 -39.35
CA VAL A 36 -1.50 2.91 -37.95
C VAL A 36 -2.62 2.38 -37.05
N ALA A 37 -3.87 2.82 -37.22
CA ALA A 37 -5.01 2.29 -36.50
C ALA A 37 -5.32 0.82 -36.89
N SER A 38 -5.19 0.49 -38.19
CA SER A 38 -5.37 -0.89 -38.68
C SER A 38 -4.28 -1.85 -38.20
N GLU A 39 -3.04 -1.38 -38.02
CA GLU A 39 -1.96 -2.18 -37.40
C GLU A 39 -2.22 -2.47 -35.92
N LYS A 40 -2.76 -1.52 -35.18
CA LYS A 40 -3.17 -1.71 -33.77
C LYS A 40 -4.31 -2.71 -33.60
N LEU A 41 -5.11 -2.96 -34.63
CA LEU A 41 -6.24 -3.90 -34.60
C LEU A 41 -5.84 -5.34 -34.95
N LYS A 42 -4.60 -5.58 -35.37
CA LYS A 42 -4.11 -6.94 -35.65
C LYS A 42 -3.78 -7.68 -34.37
N TRP A 43 -4.08 -8.99 -34.38
CA TRP A 43 -3.60 -9.89 -33.35
C TRP A 43 -2.09 -10.11 -33.52
N GLU A 44 -1.33 -9.85 -32.46
CA GLU A 44 0.07 -10.22 -32.36
C GLU A 44 0.16 -11.63 -31.76
N SER A 45 0.80 -12.56 -32.47
CA SER A 45 0.96 -13.94 -32.04
C SER A 45 2.36 -14.18 -31.47
N SER A 46 2.43 -14.98 -30.41
CA SER A 46 3.67 -15.47 -29.81
C SER A 46 3.47 -16.90 -29.28
N PRO A 47 4.53 -17.73 -29.28
CA PRO A 47 4.45 -19.06 -28.69
C PRO A 47 4.25 -18.95 -27.16
N LEU A 48 3.49 -19.88 -26.60
CA LEU A 48 3.25 -19.99 -25.17
C LEU A 48 3.89 -21.28 -24.65
N GLY A 49 4.76 -21.15 -23.66
CA GLY A 49 5.36 -22.30 -22.98
C GLY A 49 4.37 -23.07 -22.10
N PRO A 50 4.70 -24.32 -21.76
CA PRO A 50 3.93 -25.09 -20.81
C PRO A 50 4.10 -24.54 -19.40
N HIS A 51 2.98 -24.37 -18.67
CA HIS A 51 2.96 -24.00 -17.26
C HIS A 51 2.21 -25.06 -16.47
N ILE A 52 2.82 -25.52 -15.39
CA ILE A 52 2.22 -26.53 -14.51
C ILE A 52 2.01 -25.90 -13.14
N TYR A 53 0.82 -26.03 -12.62
CA TYR A 53 0.52 -25.65 -11.24
C TYR A 53 0.76 -26.86 -10.33
N ASP A 54 1.57 -26.63 -9.31
CA ASP A 54 1.80 -27.54 -8.22
C ASP A 54 1.39 -26.85 -6.90
N SER A 55 0.50 -27.48 -6.14
CA SER A 55 0.00 -26.96 -4.86
C SER A 55 1.06 -26.91 -3.77
N GLU A 56 2.12 -27.71 -3.89
CA GLU A 56 3.24 -27.75 -2.95
C GLU A 56 4.36 -26.79 -3.32
N SER A 57 4.31 -26.21 -4.52
CA SER A 57 5.34 -25.28 -4.98
C SER A 57 5.26 -23.96 -4.22
N GLN A 58 6.40 -23.55 -3.66
CA GLN A 58 6.51 -22.25 -2.97
C GLN A 58 6.66 -21.08 -3.93
N TYR A 59 7.05 -21.31 -5.19
CA TYR A 59 7.28 -20.27 -6.17
C TYR A 59 6.71 -20.65 -7.53
N PHE A 60 6.22 -19.64 -8.26
CA PHE A 60 5.71 -19.77 -9.62
C PHE A 60 6.36 -18.71 -10.52
N TRP A 61 6.76 -19.10 -11.72
CA TRP A 61 7.38 -18.19 -12.69
C TRP A 61 6.38 -17.75 -13.75
N LEU A 62 6.36 -16.43 -14.00
CA LEU A 62 5.78 -15.84 -15.20
C LEU A 62 6.94 -15.35 -16.07
N GLU A 63 7.00 -15.81 -17.29
CA GLU A 63 8.00 -15.32 -18.23
C GLU A 63 7.62 -13.91 -18.74
N LYS A 64 8.55 -13.23 -19.41
CA LYS A 64 8.30 -11.89 -19.94
C LYS A 64 7.16 -11.88 -20.96
N GLU A 65 7.08 -12.92 -21.78
CA GLU A 65 6.06 -13.14 -22.80
C GLU A 65 4.68 -13.32 -22.16
N ASP A 66 4.59 -14.00 -21.01
CA ASP A 66 3.34 -14.20 -20.26
C ASP A 66 2.74 -12.89 -19.76
N THR A 67 3.60 -11.95 -19.38
CA THR A 67 3.19 -10.67 -18.78
C THR A 67 2.93 -9.56 -19.80
N ALA A 68 3.34 -9.74 -21.05
CA ALA A 68 3.14 -8.75 -22.11
C ALA A 68 1.64 -8.49 -22.35
N ALA A 69 1.23 -7.24 -22.54
CA ALA A 69 -0.16 -6.83 -22.79
C ALA A 69 -1.20 -7.32 -21.75
N THR A 70 -0.79 -7.64 -20.51
CA THR A 70 -1.69 -8.09 -19.43
C THR A 70 -1.92 -7.06 -18.34
N GLY A 71 -1.25 -5.90 -18.42
CA GLY A 71 -1.22 -4.91 -17.34
C GLY A 71 -0.28 -5.27 -16.18
N LEU A 72 0.38 -6.42 -16.23
CA LEU A 72 1.48 -6.77 -15.34
C LEU A 72 2.78 -6.12 -15.80
N LEU A 73 3.79 -6.10 -14.92
CA LEU A 73 5.11 -5.61 -15.31
C LEU A 73 5.68 -6.49 -16.45
N PRO A 74 6.12 -5.91 -17.59
CA PRO A 74 6.58 -6.66 -18.76
C PRO A 74 8.00 -7.19 -18.55
N LYS A 75 8.18 -8.06 -17.56
CA LYS A 75 9.44 -8.72 -17.20
C LYS A 75 9.16 -10.09 -16.63
N ARG A 76 10.20 -10.94 -16.58
CA ARG A 76 10.12 -12.21 -15.86
C ARG A 76 9.84 -11.96 -14.39
N LEU A 77 8.81 -12.60 -13.84
CA LEU A 77 8.37 -12.44 -12.45
C LEU A 77 8.42 -13.79 -11.73
N MET A 78 9.06 -13.82 -10.59
CA MET A 78 8.97 -14.92 -9.63
C MET A 78 7.92 -14.57 -8.58
N LEU A 79 6.88 -15.38 -8.49
CA LEU A 79 5.79 -15.20 -7.54
C LEU A 79 6.01 -16.11 -6.34
N TYR A 80 5.93 -15.58 -5.14
CA TYR A 80 5.84 -16.39 -3.93
C TYR A 80 4.41 -16.90 -3.75
N CYS A 81 4.25 -18.23 -3.73
CA CYS A 81 2.97 -18.92 -3.64
C CYS A 81 2.48 -19.00 -2.18
N ARG A 82 2.11 -17.86 -1.61
CA ARG A 82 1.57 -17.77 -0.25
C ARG A 82 0.19 -18.45 -0.15
N PRO A 83 -0.37 -18.72 1.05
CA PRO A 83 -1.67 -19.39 1.19
C PRO A 83 -2.81 -18.75 0.38
N ASN A 84 -2.83 -17.43 0.25
CA ASN A 84 -3.82 -16.73 -0.57
C ASN A 84 -3.63 -16.96 -2.09
N PHE A 85 -2.41 -17.24 -2.56
CA PHE A 85 -2.17 -17.62 -3.96
C PHE A 85 -2.88 -18.94 -4.28
N HIS A 86 -2.65 -19.97 -3.46
CA HIS A 86 -3.27 -21.29 -3.65
C HIS A 86 -4.80 -21.22 -3.54
N LYS A 87 -5.33 -20.51 -2.54
CA LYS A 87 -6.78 -20.30 -2.35
C LYS A 87 -7.43 -19.63 -3.56
N GLN A 88 -6.76 -18.65 -4.16
CA GLN A 88 -7.28 -17.97 -5.37
C GLN A 88 -7.26 -18.90 -6.58
N ILE A 89 -6.19 -19.70 -6.77
CA ILE A 89 -6.13 -20.70 -7.85
C ILE A 89 -7.23 -21.73 -7.67
N GLU A 90 -7.38 -22.28 -6.47
CA GLU A 90 -8.43 -23.25 -6.12
C GLU A 90 -9.83 -22.68 -6.38
N PHE A 91 -10.10 -21.44 -5.94
CA PHE A 91 -11.37 -20.76 -6.20
C PHE A 91 -11.67 -20.64 -7.69
N LEU A 92 -10.69 -20.20 -8.49
CA LEU A 92 -10.87 -20.06 -9.93
C LEU A 92 -11.07 -21.41 -10.62
N ARG A 93 -10.40 -22.48 -10.16
CA ARG A 93 -10.57 -23.83 -10.71
C ARG A 93 -11.89 -24.48 -10.31
N GLU A 94 -12.18 -24.54 -9.01
CA GLU A 94 -13.34 -25.30 -8.54
C GLU A 94 -14.64 -24.52 -8.70
N ARG A 95 -14.66 -23.24 -8.25
CA ARG A 95 -15.90 -22.47 -8.23
C ARG A 95 -16.24 -21.82 -9.57
N VAL A 96 -15.22 -21.27 -10.27
CA VAL A 96 -15.48 -20.57 -11.53
C VAL A 96 -15.46 -21.56 -12.71
N LEU A 97 -14.35 -22.27 -12.89
CA LEU A 97 -14.16 -23.11 -14.07
C LEU A 97 -15.08 -24.34 -14.05
N LYS A 98 -15.09 -25.09 -12.95
CA LYS A 98 -15.82 -26.35 -12.81
C LYS A 98 -17.30 -26.13 -12.48
N ASP A 99 -17.61 -25.42 -11.38
CA ASP A 99 -18.99 -25.23 -10.91
C ASP A 99 -19.76 -24.16 -11.67
N GLY A 100 -19.10 -23.30 -12.44
CA GLY A 100 -19.72 -22.27 -13.27
C GLY A 100 -20.28 -21.07 -12.51
N HIS A 101 -19.70 -20.75 -11.36
CA HIS A 101 -20.03 -19.52 -10.65
C HIS A 101 -19.43 -18.29 -11.33
N LEU A 102 -20.12 -17.15 -11.26
CA LEU A 102 -19.54 -15.86 -11.59
C LEU A 102 -18.53 -15.48 -10.50
N GLY A 103 -17.24 -15.46 -10.85
CA GLY A 103 -16.16 -15.22 -9.88
C GLY A 103 -15.89 -13.74 -9.64
N TRP A 104 -15.66 -13.37 -8.37
CA TRP A 104 -15.14 -12.07 -7.97
C TRP A 104 -13.91 -12.25 -7.09
N VAL A 105 -12.72 -11.93 -7.63
CA VAL A 105 -11.46 -11.91 -6.87
C VAL A 105 -11.25 -10.49 -6.35
N LEU A 106 -11.39 -10.30 -5.05
CA LEU A 106 -11.47 -8.99 -4.41
C LEU A 106 -10.33 -8.76 -3.42
N GLY A 107 -9.78 -7.57 -3.35
CA GLY A 107 -8.78 -7.21 -2.33
C GLY A 107 -8.09 -5.89 -2.62
N PRO A 108 -7.30 -5.36 -1.68
CA PRO A 108 -6.56 -4.12 -1.88
C PRO A 108 -5.58 -4.17 -3.06
N PRO A 109 -5.19 -3.03 -3.63
CA PRO A 109 -4.14 -2.97 -4.64
C PRO A 109 -2.80 -3.51 -4.11
N GLY A 110 -2.09 -4.27 -4.96
CA GLY A 110 -0.77 -4.81 -4.59
C GLY A 110 -0.80 -6.05 -3.71
N THR A 111 -1.91 -6.82 -3.69
CA THR A 111 -1.99 -8.09 -2.96
C THR A 111 -1.61 -9.31 -3.80
N GLY A 112 -1.35 -9.14 -5.12
CA GLY A 112 -0.97 -10.22 -6.02
C GLY A 112 -2.11 -10.79 -6.87
N LYS A 113 -3.35 -10.30 -6.74
CA LYS A 113 -4.55 -10.83 -7.43
C LYS A 113 -4.36 -11.08 -8.93
N SER A 114 -3.91 -10.05 -9.65
CA SER A 114 -3.74 -10.11 -11.11
C SER A 114 -2.65 -11.10 -11.52
N ALA A 115 -1.52 -11.11 -10.80
CA ALA A 115 -0.43 -12.05 -11.08
C ALA A 115 -0.86 -13.51 -10.82
N THR A 116 -1.58 -13.77 -9.71
CA THR A 116 -2.13 -15.09 -9.40
C THR A 116 -3.20 -15.51 -10.42
N ALA A 117 -4.06 -14.59 -10.86
CA ALA A 117 -5.06 -14.91 -11.88
C ALA A 117 -4.41 -15.20 -13.24
N MET A 118 -3.29 -14.54 -13.58
CA MET A 118 -2.50 -14.87 -14.77
C MET A 118 -1.84 -16.24 -14.63
N ALA A 119 -1.25 -16.56 -13.48
CA ALA A 119 -0.73 -17.90 -13.21
C ALA A 119 -1.81 -18.99 -13.37
N PHE A 120 -3.03 -18.73 -12.90
CA PHE A 120 -4.18 -19.60 -13.18
C PHE A 120 -4.46 -19.72 -14.69
N ALA A 121 -4.56 -18.59 -15.40
CA ALA A 121 -4.86 -18.55 -16.84
C ALA A 121 -3.87 -19.40 -17.66
N LEU A 122 -2.59 -19.36 -17.29
CA LEU A 122 -1.52 -20.11 -17.95
C LEU A 122 -1.55 -21.62 -17.64
N THR A 123 -2.17 -22.02 -16.54
CA THR A 123 -2.23 -23.41 -16.06
C THR A 123 -3.59 -24.10 -16.32
N VAL A 124 -4.51 -23.41 -16.98
CA VAL A 124 -5.75 -24.02 -17.49
C VAL A 124 -5.41 -24.97 -18.64
N ASP A 125 -6.12 -26.10 -18.74
CA ASP A 125 -5.99 -26.99 -19.90
C ASP A 125 -6.47 -26.29 -21.16
N ARG A 126 -5.53 -25.77 -21.94
CA ARG A 126 -5.80 -25.00 -23.14
C ARG A 126 -6.15 -25.88 -24.36
N SER A 127 -6.08 -27.22 -24.20
CA SER A 127 -6.63 -28.12 -25.20
C SER A 127 -8.16 -28.14 -25.18
N GLU A 128 -8.76 -27.91 -23.99
CA GLU A 128 -10.21 -27.87 -23.77
C GLU A 128 -10.77 -26.45 -23.64
N TRP A 129 -9.98 -25.52 -23.11
CA TRP A 129 -10.40 -24.17 -22.75
C TRP A 129 -9.65 -23.10 -23.54
N GLU A 130 -10.40 -22.17 -24.07
CA GLU A 130 -9.90 -20.86 -24.48
C GLU A 130 -9.93 -19.91 -23.28
N VAL A 131 -8.81 -19.24 -23.00
CA VAL A 131 -8.72 -18.21 -21.95
C VAL A 131 -8.63 -16.84 -22.60
N ILE A 132 -9.54 -15.94 -22.28
CA ILE A 132 -9.50 -14.53 -22.67
C ILE A 132 -9.21 -13.68 -21.45
N TRP A 133 -8.07 -13.01 -21.46
CA TRP A 133 -7.69 -12.02 -20.45
C TRP A 133 -7.96 -10.63 -20.98
N ILE A 134 -8.68 -9.82 -20.21
CA ILE A 134 -8.95 -8.43 -20.55
C ILE A 134 -8.41 -7.56 -19.41
N HIS A 135 -7.36 -6.80 -19.69
CA HIS A 135 -6.86 -5.80 -18.75
C HIS A 135 -7.49 -4.45 -19.06
N VAL A 136 -8.20 -3.91 -18.07
CA VAL A 136 -8.93 -2.66 -18.16
C VAL A 136 -8.08 -1.57 -17.52
N ALA A 137 -7.39 -0.77 -18.34
CA ALA A 137 -6.72 0.43 -17.90
C ALA A 137 -7.71 1.59 -17.70
N MET A 138 -7.33 2.61 -16.94
CA MET A 138 -8.17 3.82 -16.77
C MET A 138 -8.21 4.69 -18.04
N GLU A 139 -7.33 4.44 -18.99
CA GLU A 139 -7.32 5.05 -20.30
C GLU A 139 -8.17 4.18 -21.27
N ASP A 140 -8.70 4.77 -22.32
CA ASP A 140 -9.75 4.19 -23.17
C ASP A 140 -9.40 2.87 -23.91
N ASP A 141 -8.14 2.44 -23.91
CA ASP A 141 -7.66 1.26 -24.60
C ASP A 141 -7.57 0.06 -23.66
N TRP A 142 -8.28 -1.04 -23.95
CA TRP A 142 -8.22 -2.28 -23.18
C TRP A 142 -7.25 -3.27 -23.83
N GLN A 143 -6.39 -3.85 -23.05
CA GLN A 143 -5.50 -4.91 -23.52
C GLN A 143 -6.21 -6.26 -23.46
N CYS A 144 -6.28 -6.96 -24.57
CA CYS A 144 -6.89 -8.27 -24.68
C CYS A 144 -5.83 -9.30 -25.05
N VAL A 145 -5.72 -10.38 -24.25
CA VAL A 145 -4.86 -11.52 -24.50
C VAL A 145 -5.71 -12.77 -24.60
N ARG A 146 -5.45 -13.60 -25.62
CA ARG A 146 -6.13 -14.86 -25.87
C ARG A 146 -5.12 -15.99 -25.82
N LEU A 147 -5.42 -17.03 -25.06
CA LEU A 147 -4.58 -18.21 -24.89
C LEU A 147 -5.32 -19.44 -25.40
N ILE A 148 -4.79 -20.11 -26.42
CA ILE A 148 -5.38 -21.31 -27.06
C ILE A 148 -4.25 -22.29 -27.38
N GLY A 149 -4.31 -23.51 -26.84
CA GLY A 149 -3.24 -24.50 -27.05
C GLY A 149 -1.89 -23.92 -26.64
N ASP A 150 -0.94 -23.93 -27.55
CA ASP A 150 0.40 -23.38 -27.36
C ASP A 150 0.59 -21.99 -27.98
N GLU A 151 -0.50 -21.34 -28.33
CA GLU A 151 -0.50 -20.01 -28.93
C GLU A 151 -1.07 -18.96 -27.97
N ARG A 152 -0.39 -17.82 -27.96
CA ARG A 152 -0.82 -16.61 -27.28
C ARG A 152 -0.97 -15.51 -28.32
N THR A 153 -2.15 -14.92 -28.37
CA THR A 153 -2.39 -13.74 -29.19
C THR A 153 -2.78 -12.55 -28.33
N SER A 154 -2.42 -11.34 -28.75
CA SER A 154 -2.79 -10.11 -28.05
C SER A 154 -3.19 -9.02 -29.01
N ARG A 155 -4.11 -8.16 -28.57
CA ARG A 155 -4.51 -6.94 -29.28
C ARG A 155 -5.05 -5.89 -28.34
N ILE A 156 -5.11 -4.66 -28.80
CA ILE A 156 -5.79 -3.56 -28.12
C ILE A 156 -7.24 -3.53 -28.61
N VAL A 157 -8.19 -3.37 -27.68
CA VAL A 157 -9.63 -3.22 -27.91
C VAL A 157 -10.04 -1.83 -27.47
N THR A 158 -10.61 -1.04 -28.35
CA THR A 158 -10.88 0.39 -28.09
C THR A 158 -12.33 0.67 -27.72
N ASP A 159 -13.25 -0.25 -28.00
CA ASP A 159 -14.66 -0.07 -27.66
C ASP A 159 -15.39 -1.40 -27.39
N VAL A 160 -16.63 -1.28 -26.91
CA VAL A 160 -17.49 -2.42 -26.56
C VAL A 160 -17.90 -3.24 -27.79
N THR A 161 -17.89 -2.67 -28.98
CA THR A 161 -18.26 -3.39 -30.23
C THR A 161 -17.14 -4.33 -30.62
N GLU A 162 -15.90 -3.85 -30.65
CA GLU A 162 -14.71 -4.68 -30.86
C GLU A 162 -14.60 -5.80 -29.82
N LEU A 163 -14.92 -5.48 -28.56
CA LEU A 163 -14.95 -6.50 -27.52
C LEU A 163 -15.99 -7.59 -27.80
N LYS A 164 -17.17 -7.23 -28.26
CA LYS A 164 -18.18 -8.21 -28.64
C LYS A 164 -17.70 -9.11 -29.77
N GLU A 165 -16.98 -8.57 -30.75
CA GLU A 165 -16.36 -9.35 -31.82
C GLU A 165 -15.38 -10.36 -31.25
N VAL A 166 -14.44 -9.92 -30.37
CA VAL A 166 -13.49 -10.81 -29.66
C VAL A 166 -14.22 -11.93 -28.91
N LEU A 167 -15.29 -11.57 -28.20
CA LEU A 167 -16.02 -12.52 -27.34
C LEU A 167 -16.96 -13.44 -28.15
N ASN A 168 -17.34 -13.07 -29.37
CA ASN A 168 -18.20 -13.87 -30.26
C ASN A 168 -17.42 -14.57 -31.38
N ASP A 169 -16.12 -14.28 -31.51
CA ASP A 169 -15.28 -14.93 -32.53
C ASP A 169 -15.30 -16.45 -32.29
N ASN A 170 -15.88 -17.14 -33.25
CA ASN A 170 -16.23 -18.55 -33.12
C ASN A 170 -15.06 -19.43 -33.53
N ASP A 171 -14.28 -19.85 -32.55
CA ASP A 171 -13.57 -21.12 -32.68
C ASP A 171 -14.49 -22.24 -32.17
N ASP A 172 -14.97 -23.06 -33.04
CA ASP A 172 -16.18 -23.87 -32.89
C ASP A 172 -16.17 -24.96 -31.83
N PHE A 173 -15.13 -25.13 -31.02
CA PHE A 173 -15.02 -26.34 -30.21
C PHE A 173 -14.44 -26.18 -28.77
N LYS A 174 -14.18 -24.98 -28.26
CA LYS A 174 -13.58 -24.85 -26.95
C LYS A 174 -14.51 -24.20 -25.95
N HIS A 175 -14.46 -24.72 -24.73
CA HIS A 175 -15.00 -24.01 -23.57
C HIS A 175 -14.25 -22.69 -23.40
N ARG A 176 -14.88 -21.66 -22.88
CA ARG A 176 -14.30 -20.32 -22.79
C ARG A 176 -14.37 -19.77 -21.37
N ILE A 177 -13.25 -19.26 -20.88
CA ILE A 177 -13.20 -18.46 -19.66
C ILE A 177 -12.69 -17.05 -19.95
N VAL A 178 -13.40 -16.03 -19.46
CA VAL A 178 -13.00 -14.63 -19.52
C VAL A 178 -12.59 -14.14 -18.14
N LEU A 179 -11.39 -13.57 -18.04
CA LEU A 179 -10.84 -12.97 -16.85
C LEU A 179 -10.70 -11.47 -17.09
N ILE A 180 -11.44 -10.65 -16.32
CA ILE A 180 -11.41 -9.19 -16.44
C ILE A 180 -10.62 -8.62 -15.29
N ASP A 181 -9.42 -8.11 -15.58
CA ASP A 181 -8.52 -7.48 -14.60
C ASP A 181 -8.63 -5.96 -14.62
N GLY A 182 -8.64 -5.35 -13.44
CA GLY A 182 -8.71 -3.90 -13.28
C GLY A 182 -10.12 -3.30 -13.33
N TRP A 183 -11.18 -4.13 -13.31
CA TRP A 183 -12.56 -3.64 -13.35
C TRP A 183 -12.86 -2.63 -12.24
N THR A 184 -13.60 -1.56 -12.60
CA THR A 184 -14.10 -0.54 -11.67
C THR A 184 -15.61 -0.31 -11.87
N ALA A 185 -16.25 0.34 -10.90
CA ALA A 185 -17.68 0.66 -10.96
C ALA A 185 -18.02 1.90 -11.83
N ALA A 186 -17.06 2.45 -12.59
CA ALA A 186 -17.29 3.55 -13.51
C ALA A 186 -18.25 3.13 -14.65
N ASP A 187 -18.95 4.09 -15.25
CA ASP A 187 -20.06 3.80 -16.16
C ASP A 187 -19.64 3.06 -17.44
N ASP A 188 -18.45 3.35 -17.96
CA ASP A 188 -17.94 2.66 -19.14
C ASP A 188 -17.68 1.17 -18.86
N PHE A 189 -17.21 0.86 -17.65
CA PHE A 189 -17.00 -0.53 -17.23
C PHE A 189 -18.30 -1.27 -16.89
N LYS A 190 -19.38 -0.56 -16.58
CA LYS A 190 -20.70 -1.17 -16.44
C LYS A 190 -21.20 -1.72 -17.78
N LYS A 191 -20.92 -1.03 -18.90
CA LYS A 191 -21.24 -1.50 -20.25
C LYS A 191 -20.46 -2.77 -20.58
N LEU A 192 -19.13 -2.78 -20.31
CA LEU A 192 -18.29 -3.97 -20.43
C LEU A 192 -18.86 -5.15 -19.63
N SER A 193 -19.11 -4.94 -18.34
CA SER A 193 -19.66 -5.97 -17.46
C SER A 193 -21.01 -6.51 -17.96
N LYS A 194 -21.90 -5.63 -18.45
CA LYS A 194 -23.18 -6.03 -19.01
C LYS A 194 -23.01 -6.90 -20.26
N VAL A 195 -22.10 -6.54 -21.16
CA VAL A 195 -21.83 -7.33 -22.37
C VAL A 195 -21.30 -8.71 -21.99
N CYS A 196 -20.27 -8.77 -21.15
CA CYS A 196 -19.72 -10.04 -20.71
C CYS A 196 -20.79 -10.90 -20.02
N LYS A 197 -21.52 -10.38 -19.04
CA LYS A 197 -22.58 -11.11 -18.35
C LYS A 197 -23.67 -11.61 -19.31
N THR A 198 -24.11 -10.80 -20.28
CA THR A 198 -25.13 -11.20 -21.24
C THR A 198 -24.65 -12.34 -22.17
N LEU A 199 -23.37 -12.31 -22.56
CA LEU A 199 -22.80 -13.37 -23.38
C LEU A 199 -22.61 -14.68 -22.62
N PHE A 200 -22.29 -14.59 -21.32
CA PHE A 200 -22.02 -15.75 -20.48
C PHE A 200 -23.24 -16.28 -19.71
N SER A 201 -24.34 -15.51 -19.63
CA SER A 201 -25.60 -15.98 -19.03
C SER A 201 -26.44 -16.89 -19.97
N LYS A 202 -26.09 -16.95 -21.26
CA LYS A 202 -26.75 -17.89 -22.20
C LYS A 202 -26.11 -19.25 -21.97
N GLU A 203 -26.77 -20.11 -21.22
CA GLU A 203 -26.39 -21.52 -21.13
C GLU A 203 -26.47 -22.15 -22.51
N ASP A 204 -25.32 -22.48 -23.07
CA ASP A 204 -25.22 -23.38 -24.20
C ASP A 204 -24.87 -24.78 -23.66
N VAL A 205 -25.63 -25.79 -24.04
CA VAL A 205 -25.44 -27.16 -23.57
C VAL A 205 -24.08 -27.73 -24.02
N ILE A 206 -23.52 -27.19 -25.08
CA ILE A 206 -22.29 -27.69 -25.71
C ILE A 206 -21.07 -26.92 -25.26
N MET A 207 -21.17 -25.58 -25.16
CA MET A 207 -20.02 -24.70 -24.82
C MET A 207 -20.17 -24.11 -23.44
N LYS A 208 -19.29 -24.52 -22.52
CA LYS A 208 -19.23 -23.92 -21.20
C LYS A 208 -18.58 -22.55 -21.27
N ARG A 209 -19.26 -21.54 -20.75
CA ARG A 209 -18.77 -20.16 -20.67
C ARG A 209 -18.57 -19.76 -19.22
N ARG A 210 -17.42 -19.16 -18.90
CA ARG A 210 -17.02 -18.79 -17.54
C ARG A 210 -16.55 -17.35 -17.49
N LEU A 211 -16.79 -16.68 -16.37
CA LEU A 211 -16.45 -15.27 -16.18
C LEU A 211 -15.95 -15.01 -14.77
N ALA A 212 -14.83 -14.33 -14.64
CA ALA A 212 -14.36 -13.82 -13.36
C ALA A 212 -13.83 -12.38 -13.48
N PHE A 213 -14.08 -11.59 -12.43
CA PHE A 213 -13.59 -10.23 -12.27
C PHE A 213 -12.48 -10.21 -11.23
N ILE A 214 -11.35 -9.61 -11.58
CA ILE A 214 -10.20 -9.37 -10.70
C ILE A 214 -10.14 -7.87 -10.43
N CYS A 215 -10.52 -7.43 -9.24
CA CYS A 215 -10.66 -6.02 -8.99
C CYS A 215 -10.38 -5.65 -7.52
N SER A 216 -10.39 -4.35 -7.25
CA SER A 216 -10.30 -3.88 -5.88
C SER A 216 -11.63 -4.07 -5.15
N ILE A 217 -11.56 -4.21 -3.82
CA ILE A 217 -12.78 -4.38 -3.00
C ILE A 217 -13.73 -3.18 -3.14
N ALA A 218 -13.19 -1.98 -3.35
CA ALA A 218 -13.98 -0.77 -3.54
C ALA A 218 -14.72 -0.73 -4.88
N SER A 219 -14.27 -1.50 -5.85
CA SER A 219 -14.90 -1.54 -7.17
C SER A 219 -16.22 -2.30 -7.15
N ARG A 220 -16.39 -3.23 -6.21
CA ARG A 220 -17.62 -3.96 -6.02
C ARG A 220 -18.44 -3.34 -4.89
N ARG A 221 -19.55 -2.68 -5.21
CA ARG A 221 -20.52 -2.22 -4.20
C ARG A 221 -21.11 -3.44 -3.48
N LYS A 222 -21.11 -3.42 -2.15
CA LYS A 222 -21.75 -4.45 -1.29
C LYS A 222 -23.28 -4.31 -1.32
N VAL A 223 -23.88 -4.19 -2.47
CA VAL A 223 -25.32 -4.37 -2.57
C VAL A 223 -25.50 -5.87 -2.88
N LYS A 224 -26.03 -6.63 -1.93
CA LYS A 224 -26.63 -7.93 -2.21
C LYS A 224 -27.83 -7.66 -3.11
N ASP A 225 -27.56 -7.55 -4.39
CA ASP A 225 -28.59 -7.41 -5.38
C ASP A 225 -29.12 -8.84 -5.62
N ASP A 226 -30.42 -9.01 -5.76
CA ASP A 226 -31.03 -10.30 -6.16
C ASP A 226 -30.36 -10.88 -7.41
N ARG A 227 -29.74 -10.03 -8.22
CA ARG A 227 -28.90 -10.41 -9.37
C ARG A 227 -27.69 -11.27 -8.99
N ASP A 228 -27.04 -11.03 -7.84
CA ASP A 228 -25.90 -11.86 -7.42
C ASP A 228 -26.32 -13.30 -7.15
N VAL A 229 -27.55 -13.50 -6.71
CA VAL A 229 -28.14 -14.84 -6.55
C VAL A 229 -28.44 -15.47 -7.90
N ILE A 230 -29.04 -14.70 -8.83
CA ILE A 230 -29.35 -15.15 -10.19
C ILE A 230 -28.06 -15.48 -10.97
N ASP A 231 -27.05 -14.62 -10.88
CA ASP A 231 -25.76 -14.80 -11.53
C ASP A 231 -24.89 -15.88 -10.84
N ARG A 232 -25.34 -16.47 -9.72
CA ARG A 232 -24.59 -17.42 -8.89
C ARG A 232 -23.19 -16.86 -8.53
N ALA A 233 -23.13 -15.56 -8.19
CA ALA A 233 -21.89 -14.86 -7.93
C ALA A 233 -21.23 -15.34 -6.64
N MET A 234 -19.92 -15.60 -6.69
CA MET A 234 -19.09 -15.96 -5.55
C MET A 234 -17.88 -15.04 -5.43
N GLU A 235 -17.47 -14.77 -4.19
CA GLU A 235 -16.34 -13.90 -3.87
C GLU A 235 -15.16 -14.68 -3.32
N CYS A 236 -13.96 -14.31 -3.77
CA CYS A 236 -12.68 -14.75 -3.23
C CYS A 236 -11.94 -13.53 -2.66
N PRO A 237 -11.92 -13.32 -1.34
CA PRO A 237 -11.16 -12.26 -0.74
C PRO A 237 -9.66 -12.59 -0.77
N VAL A 238 -8.85 -11.64 -1.28
CA VAL A 238 -7.39 -11.73 -1.30
C VAL A 238 -6.82 -10.70 -0.35
N PHE A 239 -6.29 -11.19 0.76
CA PHE A 239 -5.79 -10.37 1.85
C PHE A 239 -4.44 -9.74 1.55
N SER A 240 -4.13 -8.66 2.26
CA SER A 240 -2.83 -8.01 2.27
C SER A 240 -1.76 -8.94 2.83
N TRP A 241 -0.51 -8.67 2.47
CA TRP A 241 0.62 -9.43 2.94
C TRP A 241 0.97 -9.10 4.40
N THR A 242 1.29 -10.11 5.17
CA THR A 242 1.84 -9.96 6.52
C THR A 242 3.36 -9.84 6.46
N LEU A 243 3.96 -9.38 7.56
CA LEU A 243 5.43 -9.32 7.68
C LEU A 243 6.04 -10.72 7.54
N ASP A 244 5.43 -11.72 8.17
CA ASP A 244 5.91 -13.11 8.13
C ASP A 244 5.90 -13.67 6.71
N GLU A 245 4.85 -13.42 5.92
CA GLU A 245 4.79 -13.82 4.50
C GLU A 245 5.91 -13.19 3.67
N TYR A 246 6.29 -11.94 3.97
CA TYR A 246 7.43 -11.30 3.30
C TYR A 246 8.77 -11.92 3.71
N ILE A 247 8.95 -12.19 5.00
CA ILE A 247 10.16 -12.86 5.52
C ILE A 247 10.29 -14.27 4.91
N ASP A 248 9.19 -14.99 4.82
CA ASP A 248 9.17 -16.31 4.18
C ASP A 248 9.52 -16.24 2.69
N ALA A 249 8.99 -15.25 1.98
CA ALA A 249 9.26 -15.08 0.55
C ALA A 249 10.73 -14.80 0.24
N ILE A 250 11.48 -14.15 1.12
CA ILE A 250 12.90 -13.82 0.89
C ILE A 250 13.88 -14.92 1.36
N LYS A 251 13.38 -16.05 1.85
CA LYS A 251 14.24 -17.20 2.22
C LYS A 251 14.94 -17.81 0.99
N ASP A 252 14.26 -17.80 -0.16
CA ASP A 252 14.84 -18.23 -1.42
C ASP A 252 15.84 -17.19 -1.96
N ASP A 253 17.04 -17.63 -2.29
CA ASP A 253 18.12 -16.77 -2.76
C ASP A 253 17.82 -16.11 -4.12
N THR A 254 17.09 -16.82 -4.99
CA THR A 254 16.76 -16.30 -6.31
C THR A 254 15.68 -15.23 -6.19
N PHE A 255 14.66 -15.48 -5.38
CA PHE A 255 13.64 -14.49 -5.09
C PHE A 255 14.25 -13.25 -4.44
N PHE A 256 15.08 -13.44 -3.40
CA PHE A 256 15.74 -12.34 -2.72
C PHE A 256 16.55 -11.46 -3.67
N ARG A 257 17.43 -12.05 -4.49
CA ARG A 257 18.23 -11.30 -5.48
C ARG A 257 17.39 -10.48 -6.47
N ASN A 258 16.21 -10.97 -6.82
CA ASN A 258 15.29 -10.23 -7.71
C ASN A 258 14.64 -9.01 -7.05
N VAL A 259 14.46 -9.02 -5.72
CA VAL A 259 13.74 -7.98 -4.99
C VAL A 259 14.65 -7.08 -4.15
N GLU A 260 15.86 -7.50 -3.84
CA GLU A 260 16.86 -6.77 -3.04
C GLU A 260 17.05 -5.30 -3.47
N PRO A 261 17.11 -4.96 -4.78
CA PRO A 261 17.28 -3.56 -5.20
C PRO A 261 16.16 -2.62 -4.76
N TYR A 262 15.01 -3.17 -4.40
CA TYR A 262 13.85 -2.40 -3.94
C TYR A 262 13.75 -2.32 -2.42
N LEU A 263 14.45 -3.16 -1.66
CA LEU A 263 14.33 -3.24 -0.20
C LEU A 263 15.01 -2.10 0.55
N GLY A 264 15.95 -1.40 -0.07
CA GLY A 264 16.65 -0.25 0.51
C GLY A 264 18.14 -0.50 0.70
N ASP A 265 18.73 0.17 1.69
CA ASP A 265 20.17 0.04 1.95
C ASP A 265 20.52 -1.40 2.35
N PRO A 266 21.61 -1.98 1.82
CA PRO A 266 22.03 -3.32 2.17
C PRO A 266 22.34 -3.41 3.66
N LEU A 267 21.55 -4.19 4.38
CA LEU A 267 21.82 -4.60 5.75
C LEU A 267 22.37 -6.03 5.74
N SER A 268 23.11 -6.41 6.75
CA SER A 268 23.65 -7.78 6.87
C SER A 268 22.56 -8.84 6.99
N ASP A 269 21.36 -8.46 7.47
CA ASP A 269 20.22 -9.35 7.66
C ASP A 269 19.08 -8.97 6.70
N ARG A 270 18.64 -9.97 5.90
CA ARG A 270 17.53 -9.86 4.96
C ARG A 270 16.21 -9.51 5.65
N SER A 271 15.96 -10.10 6.81
CA SER A 271 14.73 -9.84 7.59
C SER A 271 14.67 -8.39 8.03
N ALA A 272 15.78 -7.83 8.50
CA ALA A 272 15.87 -6.42 8.89
C ALA A 272 15.60 -5.47 7.70
N MET A 273 16.03 -5.81 6.48
CA MET A 273 15.70 -5.04 5.28
C MET A 273 14.19 -5.04 5.01
N VAL A 274 13.55 -6.19 5.12
CA VAL A 274 12.09 -6.34 4.94
C VAL A 274 11.32 -5.59 6.03
N GLU A 275 11.72 -5.73 7.28
CA GLU A 275 11.10 -5.02 8.41
C GLU A 275 11.17 -3.50 8.23
N ALA A 276 12.36 -2.99 7.86
CA ALA A 276 12.56 -1.58 7.56
C ALA A 276 11.66 -1.11 6.41
N LYS A 277 11.54 -1.90 5.35
CA LYS A 277 10.68 -1.60 4.21
C LYS A 277 9.20 -1.71 4.54
N TYR A 278 8.82 -2.63 5.45
CA TYR A 278 7.42 -2.85 5.85
C TYR A 278 6.78 -1.61 6.48
N TYR A 279 7.56 -0.78 7.17
CA TYR A 279 7.10 0.52 7.67
C TYR A 279 6.45 1.37 6.58
N TYR A 280 7.01 1.37 5.37
CA TYR A 280 6.52 2.13 4.22
C TYR A 280 5.51 1.33 3.38
N ALA A 281 5.85 0.10 3.02
CA ALA A 281 5.09 -0.73 2.07
C ALA A 281 3.86 -1.39 2.70
N GLY A 282 3.94 -1.73 3.99
CA GLY A 282 2.88 -2.43 4.70
C GLY A 282 2.39 -3.67 3.95
N GLY A 283 1.09 -3.83 3.84
CA GLY A 283 0.46 -5.01 3.23
C GLY A 283 0.48 -5.09 1.70
N SER A 284 1.19 -4.20 1.00
CA SER A 284 1.25 -4.19 -0.47
C SER A 284 2.56 -4.76 -1.02
N CYS A 285 2.54 -5.97 -1.59
CA CYS A 285 3.73 -6.56 -2.21
C CYS A 285 4.25 -5.74 -3.40
N ARG A 286 3.39 -4.97 -4.07
CA ARG A 286 3.82 -4.03 -5.10
C ARG A 286 4.69 -2.92 -4.51
N TYR A 287 4.35 -2.38 -3.34
CA TYR A 287 5.18 -1.41 -2.63
C TYR A 287 6.44 -2.05 -2.05
N MET A 288 6.35 -3.30 -1.61
CA MET A 288 7.49 -4.03 -1.06
C MET A 288 8.53 -4.35 -2.13
N PHE A 289 8.12 -4.90 -3.29
CA PHE A 289 9.00 -5.57 -4.24
C PHE A 289 9.15 -4.89 -5.61
N CYS A 290 8.41 -3.79 -5.87
CA CYS A 290 8.44 -3.13 -7.18
C CYS A 290 8.85 -1.66 -7.14
N TYR A 291 8.97 -1.06 -5.97
CA TYR A 291 9.33 0.34 -5.77
C TYR A 291 10.33 0.46 -4.61
N ASN A 292 11.29 1.37 -4.70
CA ASN A 292 12.13 1.72 -3.56
C ASN A 292 11.34 2.53 -2.51
N SER A 293 11.91 2.73 -1.32
CA SER A 293 11.21 3.41 -0.21
C SER A 293 10.78 4.83 -0.56
N THR A 294 11.64 5.58 -1.27
CA THR A 294 11.34 6.96 -1.69
C THR A 294 10.16 7.02 -2.66
N GLU A 295 10.11 6.11 -3.63
CA GLU A 295 8.98 6.02 -4.56
C GLU A 295 7.67 5.68 -3.84
N VAL A 296 7.71 4.77 -2.87
CA VAL A 296 6.54 4.43 -2.03
C VAL A 296 6.07 5.65 -1.24
N MET A 297 6.99 6.37 -0.61
CA MET A 297 6.68 7.62 0.12
C MET A 297 5.98 8.64 -0.78
N ILE A 298 6.53 8.90 -1.98
CA ILE A 298 5.93 9.82 -2.95
C ILE A 298 4.52 9.38 -3.35
N LYS A 299 4.33 8.08 -3.64
CA LYS A 299 3.02 7.54 -4.05
C LYS A 299 1.99 7.65 -2.93
N LEU A 300 2.37 7.36 -1.69
CA LEU A 300 1.48 7.47 -0.53
C LEU A 300 1.15 8.94 -0.21
N ARG A 301 2.14 9.85 -0.24
CA ARG A 301 1.90 11.29 -0.07
C ARG A 301 0.94 11.82 -1.14
N ARG A 302 1.11 11.45 -2.40
CA ARG A 302 0.17 11.83 -3.49
C ARG A 302 -1.24 11.29 -3.25
N ALA A 303 -1.36 10.03 -2.80
CA ALA A 303 -2.67 9.45 -2.48
C ALA A 303 -3.37 10.18 -1.31
N VAL A 304 -2.61 10.56 -0.27
CA VAL A 304 -3.12 11.36 0.85
C VAL A 304 -3.46 12.79 0.41
N CYS A 305 -2.65 13.41 -0.47
CA CYS A 305 -2.96 14.75 -1.01
C CYS A 305 -4.27 14.78 -1.80
N ALA A 306 -4.67 13.68 -2.41
CA ALA A 306 -5.95 13.56 -3.11
C ALA A 306 -7.18 13.46 -2.18
N LEU A 307 -7.00 13.32 -0.86
CA LEU A 307 -8.08 13.41 0.12
C LEU A 307 -8.53 14.88 0.25
N ASN A 308 -9.74 15.18 -0.15
CA ASN A 308 -10.22 16.57 -0.22
C ASN A 308 -10.57 17.17 1.15
N ASN A 309 -11.04 16.36 2.14
CA ASN A 309 -11.40 16.81 3.48
C ASN A 309 -11.08 15.76 4.56
N ALA A 310 -10.86 16.22 5.81
CA ALA A 310 -10.74 15.36 6.98
C ALA A 310 -12.03 14.55 7.27
N GLU A 311 -13.19 15.09 6.87
CA GLU A 311 -14.49 14.42 6.97
C GLU A 311 -14.63 13.25 5.99
N ASP A 312 -13.98 13.31 4.81
CA ASP A 312 -13.90 12.18 3.89
C ASP A 312 -13.19 10.99 4.54
N THR A 313 -12.24 11.24 5.45
CA THR A 313 -11.57 10.20 6.23
C THR A 313 -12.48 9.57 7.29
N ALA A 314 -13.39 10.29 7.88
CA ALA A 314 -14.39 9.75 8.84
C ALA A 314 -15.48 8.92 8.12
N THR A 315 -15.81 9.28 6.88
CA THR A 315 -16.76 8.57 6.01
C THR A 315 -16.12 7.38 5.28
N ILE A 316 -14.81 7.20 5.37
CA ILE A 316 -14.00 6.18 4.70
C ILE A 316 -14.46 4.73 5.01
N GLY A 317 -15.13 4.50 6.14
CA GLY A 317 -15.79 3.22 6.41
C GLY A 317 -16.94 2.89 5.46
N MET A 318 -17.49 3.87 4.72
CA MET A 318 -18.68 3.70 3.88
C MET A 318 -18.43 3.88 2.37
N TYR A 319 -17.41 4.63 1.94
CA TYR A 319 -17.17 4.93 0.52
C TYR A 319 -15.69 4.89 0.17
N LEU A 320 -15.19 3.74 -0.23
CA LEU A 320 -13.86 3.58 -0.79
C LEU A 320 -13.82 4.17 -2.21
N GLN A 321 -13.49 5.45 -2.35
CA GLN A 321 -13.17 6.02 -3.66
C GLN A 321 -11.85 5.45 -4.21
N LEU A 322 -11.70 5.37 -5.53
CA LEU A 322 -10.57 4.71 -6.20
C LEU A 322 -9.18 5.20 -5.73
N CYS A 323 -9.06 6.49 -5.40
CA CYS A 323 -7.79 7.06 -4.90
C CYS A 323 -7.44 6.56 -3.49
N ILE A 324 -8.44 6.28 -2.67
CA ILE A 324 -8.33 5.92 -1.26
C ILE A 324 -7.95 4.45 -1.09
N ASN A 325 -8.31 3.58 -2.03
CA ASN A 325 -7.97 2.15 -2.01
C ASN A 325 -6.48 1.86 -1.80
N ARG A 326 -5.60 2.75 -2.25
CA ARG A 326 -4.14 2.59 -2.12
C ARG A 326 -3.64 2.82 -0.70
N LEU A 327 -4.49 3.39 0.17
CA LEU A 327 -4.16 3.71 1.56
C LEU A 327 -4.61 2.63 2.54
N PHE A 328 -5.34 1.61 2.05
CA PHE A 328 -5.90 0.56 2.91
C PHE A 328 -5.33 -0.82 2.61
N ALA A 329 -5.18 -1.59 3.68
CA ALA A 329 -4.94 -3.03 3.67
C ALA A 329 -6.19 -3.77 4.09
N MET A 330 -6.21 -5.08 3.91
CA MET A 330 -7.25 -5.97 4.41
C MET A 330 -6.58 -7.22 4.99
N PHE A 331 -6.88 -7.53 6.24
CA PHE A 331 -6.36 -8.71 6.92
C PHE A 331 -7.49 -9.55 7.48
N ARG A 332 -7.28 -10.87 7.53
CA ARG A 332 -8.17 -11.80 8.24
C ARG A 332 -7.66 -11.97 9.67
N VAL A 333 -8.49 -11.65 10.63
CA VAL A 333 -8.19 -11.83 12.08
C VAL A 333 -8.71 -13.16 12.58
N SER A 334 -9.84 -13.63 12.04
CA SER A 334 -10.44 -14.95 12.30
C SER A 334 -11.26 -15.36 11.09
N ASP A 335 -11.80 -16.59 11.10
CA ASP A 335 -12.61 -17.10 9.98
C ASP A 335 -13.83 -16.25 9.64
N VAL A 336 -14.33 -15.48 10.60
CA VAL A 336 -15.51 -14.62 10.44
C VAL A 336 -15.21 -13.12 10.49
N LYS A 337 -13.97 -12.74 10.78
CA LYS A 337 -13.62 -11.33 11.01
C LYS A 337 -12.48 -10.85 10.11
N GLU A 338 -12.81 -9.87 9.31
CA GLU A 338 -11.88 -9.12 8.48
C GLU A 338 -11.72 -7.69 9.00
N VAL A 339 -10.53 -7.13 8.88
CA VAL A 339 -10.22 -5.75 9.24
C VAL A 339 -9.56 -5.03 8.07
N THR A 340 -9.88 -3.75 7.94
CA THR A 340 -9.36 -2.91 6.86
C THR A 340 -8.58 -1.73 7.45
N PRO A 341 -7.36 -1.95 7.98
CA PRO A 341 -6.52 -0.88 8.49
C PRO A 341 -5.87 -0.08 7.36
N LEU A 342 -5.17 1.01 7.72
CA LEU A 342 -4.27 1.69 6.80
C LEU A 342 -3.18 0.74 6.30
N ILE A 343 -2.75 0.96 5.06
CA ILE A 343 -1.80 0.08 4.36
C ILE A 343 -0.48 -0.06 5.10
N SER A 344 0.02 1.02 5.74
CA SER A 344 1.31 1.07 6.42
C SER A 344 1.33 2.13 7.52
N ARG A 345 2.32 2.04 8.42
CA ARG A 345 2.56 3.06 9.45
C ARG A 345 2.88 4.41 8.83
N TYR A 346 3.65 4.44 7.75
CA TYR A 346 3.96 5.66 7.03
C TYR A 346 2.70 6.33 6.45
N ALA A 347 1.79 5.57 5.87
CA ALA A 347 0.50 6.12 5.39
C ALA A 347 -0.31 6.76 6.53
N ALA A 348 -0.35 6.11 7.70
CA ALA A 348 -1.01 6.65 8.88
C ALA A 348 -0.39 7.97 9.36
N MET A 349 0.94 8.04 9.37
CA MET A 349 1.68 9.26 9.74
C MET A 349 1.36 10.41 8.77
N VAL A 350 1.42 10.18 7.45
CA VAL A 350 1.14 11.22 6.45
C VAL A 350 -0.31 11.72 6.53
N ILE A 351 -1.27 10.83 6.80
CA ILE A 351 -2.66 11.23 7.05
C ILE A 351 -2.77 12.07 8.32
N ALA A 352 -2.10 11.68 9.40
CA ALA A 352 -2.10 12.43 10.65
C ALA A 352 -1.47 13.83 10.48
N GLU A 353 -0.38 13.93 9.72
CA GLU A 353 0.27 15.21 9.39
C GLU A 353 -0.66 16.14 8.60
N LYS A 354 -1.40 15.61 7.63
CA LYS A 354 -2.32 16.39 6.79
C LYS A 354 -3.62 16.75 7.52
N CYS A 355 -4.25 15.79 8.16
CA CYS A 355 -5.62 15.89 8.67
C CYS A 355 -5.68 16.12 10.20
N GLY A 356 -4.53 16.13 10.85
CA GLY A 356 -4.41 16.25 12.31
C GLY A 356 -4.54 14.91 13.06
N PRO A 357 -4.06 14.86 14.30
CA PRO A 357 -3.98 13.62 15.08
C PRO A 357 -5.35 13.04 15.44
N ASN A 358 -6.39 13.86 15.59
CA ASN A 358 -7.74 13.41 15.92
C ASN A 358 -8.37 12.57 14.81
N THR A 359 -8.10 12.88 13.55
CA THR A 359 -8.60 12.10 12.42
C THR A 359 -8.09 10.66 12.48
N ILE A 360 -6.80 10.47 12.76
CA ILE A 360 -6.22 9.14 12.93
C ILE A 360 -6.81 8.43 14.15
N ARG A 361 -7.01 9.13 15.26
CA ARG A 361 -7.62 8.52 16.47
C ARG A 361 -9.02 8.03 16.19
N ASN A 362 -9.86 8.84 15.54
CA ASN A 362 -11.22 8.47 15.18
C ASN A 362 -11.23 7.28 14.22
N PHE A 363 -10.36 7.30 13.22
CA PHE A 363 -10.20 6.20 12.30
C PHE A 363 -9.78 4.91 13.02
N MET A 364 -8.79 4.99 13.89
CA MET A 364 -8.29 3.84 14.65
C MET A 364 -9.31 3.36 15.70
N SER A 365 -10.12 4.24 16.30
CA SER A 365 -11.18 3.82 17.23
C SER A 365 -12.25 2.98 16.53
N THR A 366 -12.57 3.31 15.29
CA THR A 366 -13.48 2.52 14.43
C THR A 366 -12.89 1.13 14.13
N ILE A 367 -11.56 1.05 13.95
CA ILE A 367 -10.85 -0.23 13.75
C ILE A 367 -10.63 -0.98 15.07
N ARG A 368 -10.46 -0.28 16.20
CA ARG A 368 -10.24 -0.88 17.55
C ARG A 368 -11.38 -1.81 17.99
N GLN A 369 -12.59 -1.58 17.54
CA GLN A 369 -13.67 -2.56 17.75
C GLN A 369 -13.29 -3.94 17.17
N SER A 370 -12.19 -4.03 16.46
CA SER A 370 -11.61 -5.23 15.87
C SER A 370 -10.44 -5.87 16.66
N SER A 371 -10.14 -5.43 17.90
CA SER A 371 -9.21 -6.08 18.85
C SER A 371 -7.83 -6.53 18.31
N ASN A 372 -7.13 -5.68 17.54
CA ASN A 372 -5.73 -5.95 17.19
C ASN A 372 -4.78 -5.14 18.10
N PRO A 373 -4.11 -5.77 19.11
CA PRO A 373 -3.20 -5.07 20.02
C PRO A 373 -2.00 -4.40 19.33
N ALA A 374 -1.54 -4.96 18.22
CA ALA A 374 -0.43 -4.40 17.45
C ALA A 374 -0.74 -3.00 16.88
N LEU A 375 -2.03 -2.70 16.62
CA LEU A 375 -2.43 -1.37 16.14
C LEU A 375 -2.37 -0.29 17.22
N ASN A 376 -2.47 -0.65 18.48
CA ASN A 376 -2.43 0.31 19.59
C ASN A 376 -1.00 0.80 19.86
N GLY A 377 -0.02 -0.09 19.69
CA GLY A 377 1.37 0.20 20.04
C GLY A 377 1.98 1.37 19.28
N TRP A 378 1.74 1.47 17.99
CA TRP A 378 2.37 2.49 17.16
C TRP A 378 1.60 3.82 17.05
N MET A 379 0.43 3.94 17.69
CA MET A 379 -0.34 5.19 17.69
C MET A 379 0.43 6.38 18.24
N VAL A 380 1.20 6.18 19.31
CA VAL A 380 2.00 7.24 19.91
C VAL A 380 3.05 7.74 18.93
N GLU A 381 3.75 6.82 18.24
CA GLU A 381 4.77 7.13 17.23
C GLU A 381 4.17 7.92 16.05
N VAL A 382 3.00 7.48 15.54
CA VAL A 382 2.34 8.11 14.40
C VAL A 382 1.77 9.49 14.72
N THR A 383 1.28 9.71 15.95
CA THR A 383 0.61 10.96 16.32
C THR A 383 1.53 11.97 16.98
N PHE A 384 2.75 11.60 17.35
CA PHE A 384 3.69 12.47 18.05
C PHE A 384 3.93 13.80 17.32
N PHE A 385 4.49 13.76 16.12
CA PHE A 385 4.74 14.97 15.33
C PHE A 385 3.47 15.72 14.91
N PRO A 386 2.41 15.04 14.46
CA PRO A 386 1.13 15.70 14.23
C PRO A 386 0.56 16.45 15.42
N CYS A 387 0.72 15.93 16.65
CA CYS A 387 0.32 16.67 17.84
C CYS A 387 1.15 17.96 18.02
N ILE A 388 2.47 17.88 17.84
CA ILE A 388 3.34 19.05 17.90
C ILE A 388 2.99 20.09 16.82
N GLN A 389 2.66 19.64 15.61
CA GLN A 389 2.32 20.53 14.48
C GLN A 389 0.94 21.21 14.62
N HIS A 390 -0.03 20.52 15.23
CA HIS A 390 -1.44 20.94 15.19
C HIS A 390 -2.01 21.46 16.54
N GLY A 391 -1.20 21.61 17.56
CA GLY A 391 -1.74 22.16 18.82
C GLY A 391 -0.86 21.93 20.05
N GLY A 392 0.23 21.23 19.87
CA GLY A 392 1.13 20.85 20.96
C GLY A 392 0.78 19.51 21.61
N LEU A 393 1.66 19.07 22.50
CA LEU A 393 1.59 17.78 23.16
C LEU A 393 1.58 17.97 24.69
N ALA A 394 0.52 17.56 25.34
CA ALA A 394 0.43 17.55 26.79
C ALA A 394 1.13 16.29 27.34
N ILE A 395 1.95 16.48 28.36
CA ILE A 395 2.79 15.48 28.98
C ILE A 395 2.31 15.26 30.42
N PHE A 396 2.22 13.99 30.82
CA PHE A 396 1.65 13.59 32.11
C PHE A 396 2.59 12.60 32.82
N ASP A 397 2.47 12.44 34.12
CA ASP A 397 3.16 11.42 34.93
C ASP A 397 2.35 10.09 34.96
N ALA A 398 2.91 9.06 35.61
CA ALA A 398 2.29 7.76 35.77
C ALA A 398 0.97 7.79 36.56
N ASP A 399 0.78 8.82 37.38
CA ASP A 399 -0.42 9.02 38.18
C ASP A 399 -1.49 9.81 37.42
N GLY A 400 -1.16 10.29 36.22
CA GLY A 400 -2.05 11.05 35.35
C GLY A 400 -2.04 12.56 35.62
N ASN A 401 -1.07 13.09 36.40
CA ASN A 401 -0.92 14.50 36.58
C ASN A 401 -0.20 15.12 35.39
N LYS A 402 -0.69 16.26 34.92
CA LYS A 402 -0.06 16.98 33.81
C LYS A 402 1.25 17.63 34.29
N LEU A 403 2.37 17.22 33.70
CA LEU A 403 3.68 17.76 33.94
C LEU A 403 3.93 19.06 33.18
N GLU A 404 3.80 19.02 31.88
CA GLU A 404 4.01 20.17 31.00
C GLU A 404 3.19 20.06 29.69
N THR A 405 3.27 21.11 28.89
CA THR A 405 2.76 21.07 27.51
C THR A 405 3.86 21.53 26.57
N TRP A 406 4.24 20.66 25.64
CA TRP A 406 5.10 21.06 24.54
C TRP A 406 4.23 21.81 23.53
N SER A 407 4.55 23.08 23.34
CA SER A 407 3.75 23.97 22.50
C SER A 407 3.81 23.59 21.04
N GLN A 408 2.80 23.98 20.29
CA GLN A 408 2.83 23.90 18.84
C GLN A 408 4.11 24.54 18.29
N SER A 409 4.80 23.83 17.42
CA SER A 409 6.11 24.24 16.93
C SER A 409 6.34 23.73 15.49
N LEU A 410 7.30 24.37 14.82
CA LEU A 410 7.77 23.92 13.51
C LEU A 410 8.39 22.53 13.61
N VAL A 411 8.02 21.64 12.71
CA VAL A 411 8.67 20.34 12.53
C VAL A 411 9.34 20.31 11.16
N VAL A 412 10.64 19.99 11.14
CA VAL A 412 11.46 19.87 9.94
C VAL A 412 11.91 18.41 9.80
N GLU A 413 11.69 17.80 8.65
CA GLU A 413 12.20 16.47 8.33
C GLU A 413 13.62 16.60 7.75
N SER A 414 14.63 16.10 8.49
CA SER A 414 16.04 16.19 8.08
C SER A 414 16.91 15.19 8.82
N ASP A 415 17.89 14.61 8.13
CA ASP A 415 18.96 13.79 8.70
C ASP A 415 20.21 14.62 9.06
N GLU A 416 20.22 15.88 8.65
CA GLU A 416 21.27 16.85 8.97
C GLU A 416 20.72 17.97 9.85
N ILE A 417 21.60 18.82 10.36
CA ILE A 417 21.20 19.99 11.14
C ILE A 417 20.59 21.02 10.17
N PRO A 418 19.27 21.27 10.23
CA PRO A 418 18.65 22.27 9.37
C PRO A 418 19.02 23.68 9.81
N GLN A 419 18.67 24.67 8.99
CA GLN A 419 18.75 26.08 9.42
C GLN A 419 17.76 26.29 10.56
N LEU A 420 18.28 26.53 11.78
CA LEU A 420 17.49 26.64 12.99
C LEU A 420 17.02 28.07 13.24
N PRO A 421 15.71 28.31 13.44
CA PRO A 421 15.19 29.60 13.92
C PRO A 421 15.57 29.83 15.39
N ASP A 422 15.34 31.03 15.90
CA ASP A 422 15.63 31.34 17.32
C ASP A 422 14.67 30.61 18.28
N GLY A 423 13.42 30.39 17.87
CA GLY A 423 12.42 29.66 18.65
C GLY A 423 12.60 28.15 18.59
N PRO A 424 11.74 27.40 19.31
CA PRO A 424 11.80 25.94 19.31
C PRO A 424 11.46 25.37 17.94
N VAL A 425 12.29 24.44 17.47
CA VAL A 425 12.06 23.66 16.27
C VAL A 425 12.26 22.18 16.57
N TRP A 426 11.38 21.36 16.05
CA TRP A 426 11.49 19.92 16.12
C TRP A 426 12.10 19.37 14.83
N ILE A 427 13.07 18.51 14.97
CA ILE A 427 13.73 17.79 13.87
C ILE A 427 13.22 16.35 13.90
N LYS A 428 12.61 15.94 12.81
CA LYS A 428 12.14 14.59 12.55
C LYS A 428 13.15 13.90 11.63
N PRO A 429 13.74 12.76 12.00
CA PRO A 429 14.59 11.99 11.11
C PRO A 429 13.85 11.58 9.83
N SER A 430 14.53 11.61 8.69
CA SER A 430 13.96 11.13 7.42
C SER A 430 13.86 9.60 7.39
N LYS A 431 14.74 8.91 8.10
CA LYS A 431 14.72 7.45 8.25
C LYS A 431 14.01 7.07 9.54
N TRP A 432 12.94 6.28 9.45
CA TRP A 432 12.16 5.84 10.62
C TRP A 432 12.91 4.90 11.57
N ASN A 433 13.89 4.14 11.07
CA ASN A 433 14.72 3.20 11.84
C ASN A 433 16.09 3.78 12.21
N GLN A 434 16.21 5.09 12.28
CA GLN A 434 17.42 5.71 12.73
C GLN A 434 17.66 5.37 14.21
N GLY A 435 18.80 4.78 14.51
CA GLY A 435 19.12 4.38 15.87
C GLY A 435 19.26 5.59 16.81
N GLY A 436 18.71 5.45 18.00
CA GLY A 436 18.99 6.32 19.14
C GLY A 436 17.94 7.37 19.45
N TYR A 437 17.31 8.03 18.50
CA TYR A 437 16.28 9.04 18.75
C TYR A 437 15.23 9.11 17.63
N ASP A 438 14.00 9.44 18.00
CA ASP A 438 12.89 9.61 17.06
C ASP A 438 12.58 11.08 16.80
N ALA A 439 12.93 11.97 17.72
CA ALA A 439 12.73 13.40 17.58
C ALA A 439 13.77 14.19 18.36
N ILE A 440 14.12 15.37 17.86
CA ILE A 440 14.97 16.32 18.55
C ILE A 440 14.33 17.70 18.51
N MET A 441 14.25 18.35 19.66
CA MET A 441 13.86 19.76 19.72
C MET A 441 15.06 20.61 20.08
N VAL A 442 15.25 21.68 19.32
CA VAL A 442 16.29 22.68 19.55
C VAL A 442 15.67 24.06 19.70
N CYS A 443 16.04 24.80 20.72
CA CYS A 443 15.70 26.19 20.88
C CYS A 443 16.99 27.02 21.03
N LYS A 444 17.37 27.77 20.00
CA LYS A 444 18.59 28.58 20.01
C LYS A 444 18.55 29.66 21.11
N LYS A 445 17.42 30.34 21.26
CA LYS A 445 17.24 31.44 22.20
C LYS A 445 17.53 31.05 23.63
N THR A 446 17.16 29.84 24.06
CA THR A 446 17.35 29.33 25.41
C THR A 446 18.54 28.39 25.52
N ALA A 447 19.20 28.08 24.40
CA ALA A 447 20.26 27.08 24.29
C ALA A 447 19.85 25.71 24.89
N PHE A 448 18.59 25.34 24.62
CA PHE A 448 17.95 24.11 25.10
C PHE A 448 17.87 23.08 23.99
N VAL A 449 18.22 21.84 24.31
CA VAL A 449 18.07 20.67 23.41
C VAL A 449 17.30 19.59 24.15
N ARG A 450 16.25 19.07 23.54
CA ARG A 450 15.49 17.90 24.00
C ARG A 450 15.58 16.79 22.96
N MET A 451 16.08 15.64 23.39
CA MET A 451 16.15 14.44 22.56
C MET A 451 15.08 13.46 23.01
N VAL A 452 14.28 12.99 22.07
CA VAL A 452 13.10 12.19 22.37
C VAL A 452 13.19 10.85 21.67
N GLN A 453 12.84 9.80 22.40
CA GLN A 453 12.62 8.47 21.88
C GLN A 453 11.16 8.08 22.14
N VAL A 454 10.44 7.72 21.08
CA VAL A 454 9.02 7.36 21.12
C VAL A 454 8.90 5.88 20.92
N THR A 455 8.33 5.16 21.87
CA THR A 455 8.25 3.69 21.78
C THR A 455 6.94 3.14 22.30
N SER A 456 6.50 2.06 21.65
CA SER A 456 5.36 1.25 22.07
C SER A 456 5.79 -0.05 22.76
N ALA A 457 7.08 -0.32 22.87
CA ALA A 457 7.62 -1.50 23.53
C ALA A 457 7.61 -1.35 25.06
N ASP A 458 7.55 -2.48 25.78
CA ASP A 458 7.69 -2.49 27.25
C ASP A 458 9.15 -2.42 27.69
N LYS A 459 10.08 -2.82 26.81
CA LYS A 459 11.53 -2.76 27.03
C LYS A 459 12.20 -2.06 25.87
N HIS A 460 13.18 -1.22 26.18
CA HIS A 460 13.90 -0.46 25.16
C HIS A 460 15.39 -0.37 25.49
N SER A 461 16.25 -0.61 24.51
CA SER A 461 17.68 -0.37 24.62
C SER A 461 17.99 1.12 24.46
N PHE A 462 18.99 1.61 25.19
CA PHE A 462 19.40 3.03 25.16
C PHE A 462 20.84 3.17 24.69
N HIS A 463 21.02 3.62 23.45
CA HIS A 463 22.34 3.82 22.84
C HIS A 463 22.76 5.29 22.86
N ILE A 464 23.41 5.71 23.97
CA ILE A 464 23.85 7.09 24.22
C ILE A 464 24.77 7.62 23.12
N GLY A 465 25.54 6.74 22.46
CA GLY A 465 26.45 7.13 21.38
C GLY A 465 25.78 7.81 20.20
N SER A 466 24.52 7.43 19.87
CA SER A 466 23.74 8.08 18.80
C SER A 466 23.42 9.53 19.14
N PHE A 467 23.02 9.79 20.37
CA PHE A 467 22.74 11.15 20.86
C PHE A 467 24.02 12.00 20.90
N HIS A 468 25.12 11.46 21.41
CA HIS A 468 26.41 12.12 21.42
C HIS A 468 26.86 12.54 20.01
N SER A 469 26.77 11.64 19.05
CA SER A 469 27.18 11.92 17.68
C SER A 469 26.39 13.09 17.09
N TRP A 470 25.07 13.14 17.33
CA TRP A 470 24.23 14.22 16.85
C TRP A 470 24.52 15.56 17.56
N LEU A 471 24.67 15.55 18.87
CA LEU A 471 25.04 16.76 19.66
C LEU A 471 26.38 17.35 19.21
N LYS A 472 27.34 16.48 18.89
CA LYS A 472 28.63 16.90 18.34
C LYS A 472 28.50 17.59 16.99
N LYS A 473 27.67 17.03 16.10
CA LYS A 473 27.33 17.65 14.80
C LYS A 473 26.65 19.02 15.02
N LEU A 474 25.70 19.12 15.94
CA LEU A 474 25.00 20.37 16.25
C LEU A 474 26.00 21.49 16.68
N GLN A 475 26.90 21.19 17.57
CA GLN A 475 27.92 22.17 18.04
C GLN A 475 28.88 22.58 16.93
N GLN A 476 29.21 21.65 16.01
CA GLN A 476 30.06 21.95 14.86
C GLN A 476 29.36 22.82 13.81
N SER A 477 28.05 22.61 13.64
CA SER A 477 27.25 23.30 12.59
C SER A 477 26.88 24.73 12.99
N ILE A 478 26.77 25.01 14.27
CA ILE A 478 26.38 26.35 14.75
C ILE A 478 27.55 26.93 15.58
N GLN A 479 28.29 27.85 14.96
CA GLN A 479 29.37 28.56 15.63
C GLN A 479 28.84 29.24 16.92
N SER A 480 29.56 29.05 18.05
CA SER A 480 29.20 29.61 19.35
C SER A 480 27.90 29.12 20.01
N PHE A 481 27.31 28.03 19.55
CA PHE A 481 26.15 27.44 20.24
C PHE A 481 26.62 26.52 21.37
N GLU A 482 26.57 27.01 22.58
CA GLU A 482 26.81 26.22 23.78
C GLU A 482 25.49 25.74 24.37
N ILE A 483 25.29 24.41 24.45
CA ILE A 483 24.09 23.83 25.05
C ILE A 483 24.08 24.10 26.54
N LYS A 484 23.08 24.85 27.00
CA LYS A 484 22.87 25.15 28.43
C LYS A 484 22.06 24.07 29.15
N THR A 485 21.06 23.52 28.44
CA THR A 485 20.20 22.49 28.99
C THR A 485 20.03 21.37 27.96
N LEU A 486 20.36 20.14 28.37
CA LEU A 486 20.12 18.93 27.62
C LEU A 486 19.09 18.07 28.37
N GLU A 487 18.04 17.67 27.67
CA GLU A 487 17.02 16.78 28.19
C GLU A 487 16.88 15.55 27.30
N ILE A 488 16.78 14.37 27.88
CA ILE A 488 16.51 13.11 27.18
C ILE A 488 15.19 12.56 27.72
N THR A 489 14.29 12.25 26.81
CA THR A 489 12.92 11.92 27.14
C THR A 489 12.49 10.66 26.41
N PHE A 490 11.87 9.72 27.13
CA PHE A 490 11.20 8.56 26.53
C PHE A 490 9.69 8.78 26.57
N VAL A 491 9.06 8.65 25.43
CA VAL A 491 7.61 8.81 25.24
C VAL A 491 7.01 7.44 25.01
N VAL A 492 6.14 6.98 25.93
CA VAL A 492 5.53 5.66 25.88
C VAL A 492 4.01 5.74 26.05
N ALA A 493 3.28 4.73 25.62
CA ALA A 493 1.84 4.68 25.82
C ALA A 493 1.48 4.57 27.31
N ARG A 494 0.37 5.20 27.73
CA ARG A 494 -0.05 5.30 29.16
C ARG A 494 -0.12 3.95 29.85
N GLU A 495 -0.70 2.97 29.18
CA GLU A 495 -0.87 1.61 29.70
C GLU A 495 0.46 0.91 29.98
N LYS A 496 1.54 1.37 29.34
CA LYS A 496 2.90 0.81 29.47
C LYS A 496 3.79 1.55 30.44
N LEU A 497 3.35 2.67 30.96
CA LEU A 497 4.12 3.50 31.87
C LEU A 497 4.71 2.76 33.08
N LYS A 498 3.92 1.87 33.68
CA LYS A 498 4.32 1.12 34.88
C LYS A 498 5.20 -0.09 34.58
N SER A 499 5.17 -0.60 33.36
CA SER A 499 5.92 -1.78 32.89
C SER A 499 7.14 -1.44 32.05
N PHE A 500 7.29 -0.18 31.63
CA PHE A 500 8.39 0.24 30.77
C PHE A 500 9.75 0.16 31.48
N GLU A 501 10.71 -0.51 30.86
CA GLU A 501 12.07 -0.71 31.37
C GLU A 501 13.10 -0.33 30.31
N LEU A 502 14.14 0.41 30.72
CA LEU A 502 15.32 0.60 29.90
C LEU A 502 16.26 -0.60 30.10
N THR A 503 16.60 -1.23 29.00
CA THR A 503 17.58 -2.32 28.95
C THR A 503 18.82 -1.86 28.19
N ASP A 504 19.93 -2.57 28.34
CA ASP A 504 21.14 -2.42 27.51
C ASP A 504 21.58 -0.98 27.28
N VAL A 505 21.76 -0.23 28.34
CA VAL A 505 22.29 1.15 28.27
C VAL A 505 23.76 1.10 27.89
N THR A 506 24.11 1.66 26.72
CA THR A 506 25.48 1.69 26.19
C THR A 506 25.97 3.12 25.96
N GLY A 507 27.29 3.33 26.01
CA GLY A 507 27.89 4.65 25.79
C GLY A 507 27.85 5.56 27.04
N GLN A 508 27.79 4.98 28.22
CA GLN A 508 27.89 5.73 29.51
C GLN A 508 29.14 6.60 29.51
N GLY A 509 29.02 7.83 30.05
CA GLY A 509 30.12 8.82 30.08
C GLY A 509 30.23 9.70 28.82
N LEU A 510 29.66 9.33 27.69
CA LEU A 510 29.79 10.12 26.45
C LEU A 510 29.08 11.49 26.51
N LEU A 511 28.07 11.65 27.35
CA LEU A 511 27.31 12.91 27.48
C LEU A 511 27.81 13.82 28.60
N GLU A 512 28.83 13.42 29.34
CA GLU A 512 29.42 14.25 30.40
C GLU A 512 29.96 15.58 29.87
N ALA A 513 30.52 15.58 28.66
CA ALA A 513 30.95 16.80 27.97
C ALA A 513 29.83 17.82 27.76
N PHE A 514 28.58 17.38 27.78
CA PHE A 514 27.37 18.21 27.65
C PHE A 514 26.71 18.45 29.02
N LYS A 515 27.45 18.20 30.13
CA LYS A 515 26.96 18.36 31.51
C LYS A 515 25.75 17.50 31.86
N TRP A 516 25.52 16.41 31.09
CA TRP A 516 24.46 15.45 31.40
C TRP A 516 24.97 14.42 32.40
N LEU A 517 24.32 14.30 33.55
CA LEU A 517 24.70 13.39 34.62
C LEU A 517 23.72 12.22 34.68
N PRO A 518 24.16 10.96 34.48
CA PRO A 518 23.29 9.78 34.46
C PRO A 518 22.75 9.38 35.85
N ALA A 519 22.99 10.14 36.89
CA ALA A 519 22.66 9.78 38.28
C ALA A 519 21.18 9.44 38.54
N MET A 520 20.27 9.75 37.63
CA MET A 520 18.84 9.41 37.73
C MET A 520 18.45 8.09 37.09
N PHE A 521 19.29 7.45 36.29
CA PHE A 521 18.97 6.18 35.66
C PHE A 521 19.08 4.94 36.56
N LEU A 522 19.60 5.10 37.76
CA LEU A 522 19.87 4.00 38.67
C LEU A 522 18.71 3.64 39.61
N MET A 523 17.65 4.41 39.65
CA MET A 523 16.53 4.14 40.53
C MET A 523 15.17 4.28 39.83
N LYS A 524 14.61 3.16 39.40
CA LYS A 524 13.26 2.99 38.80
C LYS A 524 13.04 3.80 37.55
N ALA A 525 12.96 3.07 36.44
CA ALA A 525 12.64 3.61 35.16
C ALA A 525 11.46 4.56 35.24
N PRO A 526 11.65 5.77 34.90
CA PRO A 526 10.62 6.76 34.83
C PRO A 526 10.00 6.82 33.44
N THR A 527 8.98 7.28 33.42
CA THR A 527 7.87 7.02 32.62
C THR A 527 7.25 8.28 32.08
N VAL A 528 6.88 8.29 30.83
CA VAL A 528 6.31 9.49 30.31
C VAL A 528 5.17 9.28 29.39
N SER A 529 4.16 10.09 29.45
CA SER A 529 3.05 9.96 28.58
C SER A 529 2.37 11.26 28.16
N GLY A 530 1.98 11.45 26.92
CA GLY A 530 1.23 12.62 26.55
C GLY A 530 0.37 12.42 25.32
N MET A 531 -0.83 12.94 25.34
CA MET A 531 -1.64 13.11 24.14
C MET A 531 -2.43 14.40 24.21
N CYS A 532 -2.53 15.07 23.07
CA CYS A 532 -3.37 16.24 22.92
C CYS A 532 -4.85 15.86 23.08
N ALA A 533 -5.51 16.33 24.11
CA ALA A 533 -6.94 16.24 24.29
C ALA A 533 -7.57 17.62 24.39
N THR A 534 -8.64 17.87 23.68
CA THR A 534 -9.52 18.98 23.96
C THR A 534 -10.36 18.66 25.20
N LYS A 535 -10.78 19.67 25.95
CA LYS A 535 -11.44 19.56 27.26
C LYS A 535 -12.65 18.61 27.33
N GLU A 536 -13.24 18.23 26.22
CA GLU A 536 -14.46 17.40 26.14
C GLU A 536 -14.18 15.89 25.94
N GLN A 537 -12.92 15.50 25.70
CA GLN A 537 -12.56 14.10 25.39
C GLN A 537 -11.67 13.43 26.43
N MET A 538 -11.67 13.91 27.68
CA MET A 538 -10.79 13.40 28.74
C MET A 538 -11.10 11.98 29.22
N ASN A 539 -11.94 11.20 28.56
CA ASN A 539 -12.37 9.89 29.07
C ASN A 539 -11.79 8.66 28.37
N THR A 540 -10.91 8.79 27.40
CA THR A 540 -10.24 7.62 26.79
C THR A 540 -8.80 7.93 26.36
N ASP A 541 -7.82 7.55 27.21
CA ASP A 541 -6.75 6.62 26.87
C ASP A 541 -5.63 7.09 25.95
N ALA A 542 -4.75 7.94 26.41
CA ALA A 542 -3.32 7.73 26.28
C ALA A 542 -2.57 8.88 26.95
N VAL A 543 -1.71 8.54 27.79
CA VAL A 543 -0.96 9.43 28.67
C VAL A 543 0.50 9.08 28.50
N VAL A 544 1.42 9.99 28.60
CA VAL A 544 2.85 9.83 28.42
C VAL A 544 3.61 10.50 29.57
N GLU A 545 4.59 9.90 30.18
CA GLU A 545 5.38 10.44 31.28
C GLU A 545 6.86 10.67 30.91
N ILE A 546 7.47 11.71 31.46
CA ILE A 546 8.86 12.08 31.17
C ILE A 546 9.74 11.96 32.42
N GLN A 547 10.92 11.36 32.28
CA GLN A 547 12.04 11.76 33.12
C GLN A 547 12.99 12.68 32.37
N SER A 548 13.05 13.87 32.85
CA SER A 548 14.07 14.82 32.43
C SER A 548 15.17 14.89 33.49
N SER A 549 16.41 14.67 33.11
CA SER A 549 17.53 15.18 33.87
C SER A 549 17.77 16.62 33.41
N ARG A 550 17.28 17.58 34.17
CA ARG A 550 17.65 18.99 33.98
C ARG A 550 18.96 19.24 34.69
N VAL A 551 19.92 19.75 33.97
CA VAL A 551 21.11 20.35 34.54
C VAL A 551 20.96 21.85 34.38
N ASN A 552 20.90 22.58 35.50
CA ASN A 552 20.92 24.03 35.52
C ASN A 552 22.34 24.55 35.28
#